data_f32d2b5ff8a1d3dcfa67423c0dfe7d9c
#
_entry.id   f32d2b5ff8a1d3dcfa67423c0dfe7d9c
#
_cell.length_a   1.000
_cell.length_b   1.000
_cell.length_c   1.000
_cell.angle_alpha   90.00
_cell.angle_beta   90.00
_cell.angle_gamma   90.00
#
_symmetry.space_group_name_H-M   'P 1'
#
loop_
_entity.id
_entity.type
_entity.pdbx_description
1 polymer ?
#
loop_
_entity_poly.entity_id
_entity_poly.type
_entity_poly.pdbx_seq_one_letter_code
_entity_poly.pdbx_strand_id
1 'polypeptide(L)'
;MRTVGYILSFLAAFAASVAAEASTVWTLQGVEYKVDTLKHVAVGPGTTLTVVDLSGPVKQRVFYTITDLTDPNVEIKTICGKDNLKSNLTVPDMVTYHADTENVYFAGVNSDLFSSGGPIGSTIVGGELYKTAKFSTGWYAIGVTPEKRLVIGQPYTTYRMYSEKSGQMSIKGLNTPRESNDFILYSSRFGATTGTTGSGVEVSAVQVDGGLKSIGTTKMRVSAKGASSGSSIPKNGFVLSANASWYLSGLQSLTVGDIVEVTPTFTVNGDEYQFVEMSGGAPIILSKGVIQNTDGYLDHLKLRRPRTAIGYDTTGTKMVLLVVDGDALNKGVSAGCGSKDLAAMMLAVGCSEALNFDGGGSSTMYTSALGVQNVPSDGGLRKVRNGWFVTTPNRGDKVVASIRFADYVKKVEKDEVYTPVIYGYNEAGLLVDANVKGFTLSCPPELGEIDGTSVKCYANGTYALTATLGSLTATVAVQPASGDSGVDNALVDDDAPVEYFNMQGMKVENPQCGIYIMRRGTKVEKRVVNR
;
A
#
# COMPACT_ATOMS: atom_id res chain seq x y z
N MET A 1 -13.35 35.01 -55.09
CA MET A 1 -13.77 35.15 -53.69
C MET A 1 -12.90 34.21 -52.85
N ARG A 2 -11.93 34.75 -52.13
CA ARG A 2 -11.04 33.98 -51.22
C ARG A 2 -11.59 34.14 -49.82
N THR A 3 -12.03 33.05 -49.22
CA THR A 3 -12.45 33.03 -47.83
C THR A 3 -11.23 32.69 -46.96
N VAL A 4 -10.77 33.68 -46.19
CA VAL A 4 -9.69 33.52 -45.18
C VAL A 4 -10.35 32.97 -43.93
N GLY A 5 -10.01 31.71 -43.57
CA GLY A 5 -10.40 31.12 -42.31
C GLY A 5 -9.44 31.56 -41.19
N TYR A 6 -9.95 32.28 -40.23
CA TYR A 6 -9.23 32.59 -38.98
C TYR A 6 -9.25 31.34 -38.09
N ILE A 7 -8.08 30.75 -37.86
CA ILE A 7 -7.86 29.77 -36.80
C ILE A 7 -7.69 30.57 -35.50
N LEU A 8 -8.71 30.58 -34.66
CA LEU A 8 -8.59 31.06 -33.28
C LEU A 8 -7.87 29.98 -32.46
N SER A 9 -6.61 30.22 -32.17
CA SER A 9 -5.88 29.46 -31.17
C SER A 9 -6.40 29.85 -29.79
N PHE A 10 -7.18 28.98 -29.15
CA PHE A 10 -7.47 29.09 -27.73
C PHE A 10 -6.22 28.69 -26.95
N LEU A 11 -5.42 29.66 -26.53
CA LEU A 11 -4.49 29.50 -25.44
C LEU A 11 -5.34 29.41 -24.16
N ALA A 12 -5.65 28.18 -23.71
CA ALA A 12 -6.12 27.96 -22.36
C ALA A 12 -4.90 28.17 -21.43
N ALA A 13 -4.74 29.38 -20.93
CA ALA A 13 -3.85 29.65 -19.80
C ALA A 13 -4.42 28.92 -18.57
N PHE A 14 -3.97 27.70 -18.33
CA PHE A 14 -4.08 27.09 -17.02
C PHE A 14 -3.16 27.89 -16.09
N ALA A 15 -3.70 28.95 -15.47
CA ALA A 15 -3.13 29.51 -14.27
C ALA A 15 -3.24 28.43 -13.19
N ALA A 16 -2.20 27.60 -13.06
CA ALA A 16 -2.01 26.81 -11.86
C ALA A 16 -1.93 27.85 -10.72
N SER A 17 -3.00 27.96 -9.95
CA SER A 17 -2.96 28.68 -8.68
C SER A 17 -1.96 27.91 -7.83
N VAL A 18 -0.75 28.45 -7.72
CA VAL A 18 0.21 28.04 -6.69
C VAL A 18 -0.43 28.48 -5.37
N ALA A 19 -1.32 27.66 -4.85
CA ALA A 19 -1.79 27.83 -3.48
C ALA A 19 -0.54 27.61 -2.60
N ALA A 20 -0.09 28.66 -1.94
CA ALA A 20 0.84 28.51 -0.83
C ALA A 20 0.19 27.54 0.14
N GLU A 21 0.68 26.29 0.20
CA GLU A 21 0.14 25.31 1.12
C GLU A 21 0.39 25.82 2.54
N ALA A 22 -0.69 26.17 3.22
CA ALA A 22 -0.66 26.25 4.68
C ALA A 22 -0.10 24.92 5.16
N SER A 23 0.89 24.93 6.05
CA SER A 23 1.53 23.72 6.57
C SER A 23 0.44 22.76 7.02
N THR A 24 0.31 21.64 6.31
CA THR A 24 -0.66 20.60 6.69
C THR A 24 -0.26 20.08 8.06
N VAL A 25 -1.19 19.97 8.96
CA VAL A 25 -0.99 19.45 10.31
C VAL A 25 -1.69 18.10 10.41
N TRP A 26 -0.98 17.08 10.89
CA TRP A 26 -1.59 15.81 11.29
C TRP A 26 -1.71 15.76 12.82
N THR A 27 -2.86 15.31 13.28
CA THR A 27 -3.09 15.09 14.72
C THR A 27 -2.92 13.61 15.03
N LEU A 28 -1.87 13.26 15.76
CA LEU A 28 -1.61 11.90 16.21
C LEU A 28 -1.93 11.80 17.71
N GLN A 29 -2.99 11.10 18.08
CA GLN A 29 -3.45 10.92 19.47
C GLN A 29 -3.55 12.26 20.25
N GLY A 30 -4.12 13.29 19.62
CA GLY A 30 -4.31 14.61 20.22
C GLY A 30 -3.06 15.51 20.19
N VAL A 31 -1.96 15.06 19.59
CA VAL A 31 -0.74 15.85 19.41
C VAL A 31 -0.62 16.29 17.96
N GLU A 32 -0.41 17.55 17.73
CA GLU A 32 -0.21 18.13 16.40
C GLU A 32 1.22 17.94 15.91
N TYR A 33 1.33 17.52 14.64
CA TYR A 33 2.59 17.40 13.91
C TYR A 33 2.52 18.22 12.63
N LYS A 34 3.49 19.12 12.45
CA LYS A 34 3.66 19.82 11.18
C LYS A 34 4.12 18.81 10.13
N VAL A 35 3.46 18.82 8.97
CA VAL A 35 3.78 17.94 7.83
C VAL A 35 4.63 18.71 6.83
N ASP A 36 5.78 18.17 6.48
CA ASP A 36 6.63 18.65 5.39
C ASP A 36 6.69 17.59 4.30
N THR A 37 6.11 17.89 3.13
CA THR A 37 6.06 16.95 1.99
C THR A 37 7.39 17.01 1.24
N LEU A 38 8.15 15.93 1.32
CA LEU A 38 9.45 15.80 0.64
C LEU A 38 9.32 15.30 -0.79
N LYS A 39 8.32 14.44 -1.04
CA LYS A 39 8.07 13.84 -2.36
C LYS A 39 6.58 13.59 -2.54
N HIS A 40 6.08 13.86 -3.75
CA HIS A 40 4.71 13.52 -4.15
C HIS A 40 4.71 13.25 -5.65
N VAL A 41 4.82 11.98 -6.05
CA VAL A 41 5.05 11.59 -7.44
C VAL A 41 4.20 10.39 -7.84
N ALA A 42 3.70 10.38 -9.06
CA ALA A 42 3.11 9.18 -9.64
C ALA A 42 4.21 8.11 -9.81
N VAL A 43 3.90 6.86 -9.52
CA VAL A 43 4.82 5.74 -9.68
C VAL A 43 4.31 4.68 -10.66
N GLY A 44 3.03 4.78 -11.01
CA GLY A 44 2.35 3.93 -11.98
C GLY A 44 0.89 4.36 -12.15
N PRO A 45 0.10 3.64 -12.97
CA PRO A 45 -1.32 3.91 -13.16
C PRO A 45 -2.05 4.08 -11.82
N GLY A 46 -2.88 5.10 -11.71
CA GLY A 46 -3.71 5.36 -10.53
C GLY A 46 -2.96 5.46 -9.20
N THR A 47 -1.60 5.47 -9.19
CA THR A 47 -0.82 5.33 -7.95
C THR A 47 0.19 6.45 -7.76
N THR A 48 0.12 7.10 -6.60
CA THR A 48 1.03 8.17 -6.19
C THR A 48 1.80 7.75 -4.95
N LEU A 49 3.12 7.96 -4.94
CA LEU A 49 3.99 7.85 -3.77
C LEU A 49 4.14 9.22 -3.13
N THR A 50 3.95 9.30 -1.82
CA THR A 50 4.22 10.49 -1.02
C THR A 50 5.19 10.15 0.11
N VAL A 51 6.14 11.06 0.35
CA VAL A 51 7.06 10.99 1.48
C VAL A 51 6.92 12.27 2.28
N VAL A 52 6.68 12.13 3.58
CA VAL A 52 6.54 13.29 4.48
C VAL A 52 7.41 13.15 5.71
N ASP A 53 7.92 14.28 6.18
CA ASP A 53 8.48 14.44 7.51
C ASP A 53 7.41 15.04 8.44
N LEU A 54 7.20 14.39 9.57
CA LEU A 54 6.36 14.89 10.65
C LEU A 54 7.25 15.49 11.73
N SER A 55 7.07 16.77 11.98
CA SER A 55 7.77 17.52 13.02
C SER A 55 6.84 17.83 14.19
N GLY A 56 7.18 17.29 15.36
CA GLY A 56 6.42 17.41 16.60
C GLY A 56 7.31 17.00 17.80
N PRO A 57 6.74 16.44 18.87
CA PRO A 57 7.52 15.99 20.04
C PRO A 57 8.62 14.99 19.66
N VAL A 58 8.38 14.19 18.62
CA VAL A 58 9.36 13.30 17.99
C VAL A 58 9.26 13.45 16.47
N LYS A 59 10.38 13.34 15.79
CA LYS A 59 10.39 13.34 14.32
C LYS A 59 9.99 11.98 13.79
N GLN A 60 9.25 11.97 12.68
CA GLN A 60 8.86 10.74 11.99
C GLN A 60 8.92 10.97 10.48
N ARG A 61 9.44 9.99 9.75
CA ARG A 61 9.40 9.94 8.29
C ARG A 61 8.44 8.88 7.84
N VAL A 62 7.47 9.27 7.04
CA VAL A 62 6.38 8.42 6.58
C VAL A 62 6.40 8.35 5.06
N PHE A 63 6.31 7.14 4.55
CA PHE A 63 6.21 6.80 3.13
C PHE A 63 4.86 6.16 2.90
N TYR A 64 4.10 6.66 1.94
CA TYR A 64 2.83 6.02 1.61
C TYR A 64 2.51 6.13 0.13
N THR A 65 1.81 5.11 -0.38
CA THR A 65 1.19 5.16 -1.68
C THR A 65 -0.33 5.23 -1.53
N ILE A 66 -0.96 6.02 -2.40
CA ILE A 66 -2.41 5.99 -2.59
C ILE A 66 -2.65 5.45 -3.99
N THR A 67 -3.42 4.36 -4.07
CA THR A 67 -3.76 3.68 -5.31
C THR A 67 -5.26 3.76 -5.55
N ASP A 68 -5.67 4.25 -6.71
CA ASP A 68 -7.06 4.25 -7.18
C ASP A 68 -7.39 2.90 -7.83
N LEU A 69 -8.19 2.10 -7.16
CA LEU A 69 -8.59 0.76 -7.62
C LEU A 69 -9.64 0.81 -8.74
N THR A 70 -10.20 1.98 -9.03
CA THR A 70 -11.13 2.17 -10.16
C THR A 70 -10.39 2.32 -11.49
N ASP A 71 -9.08 2.60 -11.45
CA ASP A 71 -8.25 2.62 -12.67
C ASP A 71 -8.20 1.20 -13.26
N PRO A 72 -8.63 1.01 -14.53
CA PRO A 72 -8.64 -0.30 -15.18
C PRO A 72 -7.24 -0.91 -15.34
N ASN A 73 -6.19 -0.08 -15.33
CA ASN A 73 -4.80 -0.53 -15.45
C ASN A 73 -4.16 -0.88 -14.10
N VAL A 74 -4.89 -0.82 -13.00
CA VAL A 74 -4.41 -1.20 -11.67
C VAL A 74 -4.87 -2.61 -11.33
N GLU A 75 -3.93 -3.45 -10.92
CA GLU A 75 -4.19 -4.75 -10.29
C GLU A 75 -3.44 -4.88 -8.99
N ILE A 76 -3.94 -5.75 -8.12
CA ILE A 76 -3.30 -6.09 -6.85
C ILE A 76 -2.80 -7.52 -6.93
N LYS A 77 -1.60 -7.76 -6.44
CA LYS A 77 -0.98 -9.09 -6.35
C LYS A 77 -0.34 -9.32 -5.00
N THR A 78 -0.55 -10.50 -4.46
CA THR A 78 0.20 -11.04 -3.33
C THR A 78 1.35 -11.90 -3.87
N ILE A 79 2.54 -11.80 -3.29
CA ILE A 79 3.66 -12.71 -3.59
C ILE A 79 4.02 -13.45 -2.32
N CYS A 80 4.22 -14.77 -2.41
CA CYS A 80 4.66 -15.61 -1.31
C CYS A 80 6.01 -16.26 -1.64
N GLY A 81 7.10 -15.59 -1.28
CA GLY A 81 8.47 -16.03 -1.51
C GLY A 81 8.72 -16.50 -2.95
N LYS A 82 9.26 -17.71 -3.11
CA LYS A 82 9.42 -18.42 -4.39
C LYS A 82 8.28 -19.42 -4.60
N ASP A 83 7.04 -18.95 -4.56
CA ASP A 83 5.83 -19.77 -4.65
C ASP A 83 5.76 -20.88 -3.59
N ASN A 84 6.35 -20.65 -2.45
CA ASN A 84 6.43 -21.61 -1.36
C ASN A 84 6.39 -20.90 0.00
N LEU A 85 5.60 -21.41 0.94
CA LEU A 85 5.40 -20.82 2.28
C LEU A 85 6.68 -20.69 3.08
N LYS A 86 7.67 -21.57 2.87
CA LYS A 86 8.92 -21.60 3.65
C LYS A 86 10.07 -20.85 2.98
N SER A 87 9.92 -20.39 1.75
CA SER A 87 10.91 -19.55 1.07
C SER A 87 10.75 -18.10 1.47
N ASN A 88 11.84 -17.36 1.44
CA ASN A 88 11.85 -15.93 1.73
C ASN A 88 12.70 -15.17 0.71
N LEU A 89 12.25 -13.95 0.41
CA LEU A 89 12.92 -13.01 -0.49
C LEU A 89 12.83 -11.60 0.10
N THR A 90 13.72 -10.71 -0.29
CA THR A 90 13.48 -9.27 -0.07
C THR A 90 12.32 -8.80 -0.95
N VAL A 91 11.68 -7.70 -0.61
CA VAL A 91 10.56 -7.16 -1.40
C VAL A 91 10.98 -6.91 -2.86
N PRO A 92 12.15 -6.29 -3.17
CA PRO A 92 12.63 -6.18 -4.56
C PRO A 92 12.91 -7.54 -5.22
N ASP A 93 13.49 -8.50 -4.49
CA ASP A 93 13.77 -9.83 -5.03
C ASP A 93 12.49 -10.60 -5.38
N MET A 94 11.39 -10.37 -4.65
CA MET A 94 10.08 -10.91 -5.01
C MET A 94 9.63 -10.43 -6.38
N VAL A 95 9.75 -9.12 -6.64
CA VAL A 95 9.42 -8.54 -7.94
C VAL A 95 10.32 -9.12 -9.04
N THR A 96 11.62 -9.24 -8.78
CA THR A 96 12.56 -9.81 -9.76
C THR A 96 12.26 -11.27 -10.06
N TYR A 97 11.93 -12.06 -9.03
CA TYR A 97 11.62 -13.50 -9.18
C TYR A 97 10.31 -13.73 -9.96
N HIS A 98 9.32 -12.86 -9.75
CA HIS A 98 8.01 -12.94 -10.39
C HIS A 98 7.87 -12.00 -11.59
N ALA A 99 9.00 -11.39 -12.05
CA ALA A 99 9.00 -10.56 -13.26
C ALA A 99 8.62 -11.43 -14.46
N ASP A 100 7.37 -11.37 -14.84
CA ASP A 100 6.82 -12.07 -15.99
C ASP A 100 6.65 -11.10 -17.19
N THR A 101 6.12 -11.61 -18.29
CA THR A 101 5.85 -10.81 -19.46
C THR A 101 4.47 -10.12 -19.40
N GLU A 102 3.63 -10.45 -18.46
CA GLU A 102 2.23 -10.01 -18.40
C GLU A 102 2.02 -8.82 -17.47
N ASN A 103 2.76 -8.78 -16.32
CA ASN A 103 2.55 -7.76 -15.31
C ASN A 103 3.82 -6.95 -15.00
N VAL A 104 3.64 -5.67 -14.72
CA VAL A 104 4.67 -4.79 -14.14
C VAL A 104 4.31 -4.52 -12.69
N TYR A 105 5.15 -4.98 -11.76
CA TYR A 105 5.03 -4.69 -10.32
C TYR A 105 5.68 -3.35 -10.04
N PHE A 106 4.91 -2.29 -9.88
CA PHE A 106 5.47 -0.94 -9.81
C PHE A 106 5.49 -0.31 -8.41
N ALA A 107 4.72 -0.85 -7.45
CA ALA A 107 4.79 -0.47 -6.03
C ALA A 107 4.50 -1.67 -5.14
N GLY A 108 5.04 -1.70 -3.92
CA GLY A 108 4.75 -2.78 -2.97
C GLY A 108 5.43 -2.63 -1.63
N VAL A 109 4.97 -3.44 -0.69
CA VAL A 109 5.48 -3.52 0.69
C VAL A 109 5.60 -4.97 1.15
N ASN A 110 6.35 -5.22 2.21
CA ASN A 110 6.24 -6.47 2.97
C ASN A 110 4.85 -6.59 3.59
N SER A 111 4.40 -7.83 3.86
CA SER A 111 3.05 -8.01 4.41
C SER A 111 3.03 -8.74 5.75
N ASP A 112 2.51 -9.96 5.81
CA ASP A 112 2.22 -10.66 7.05
C ASP A 112 3.46 -10.90 7.93
N LEU A 113 3.25 -10.99 9.24
CA LEU A 113 4.22 -11.57 10.15
C LEU A 113 4.44 -13.04 9.80
N PHE A 114 5.63 -13.56 10.11
CA PHE A 114 5.99 -14.92 9.70
C PHE A 114 6.79 -15.69 10.75
N SER A 115 6.80 -17.00 10.57
CA SER A 115 7.59 -17.95 11.34
C SER A 115 8.41 -18.85 10.40
N SER A 116 9.09 -19.86 10.95
CA SER A 116 9.75 -20.90 10.16
C SER A 116 8.77 -21.67 9.27
N GLY A 117 7.49 -21.74 9.65
CA GLY A 117 6.42 -22.39 8.89
C GLY A 117 5.81 -21.56 7.75
N GLY A 118 6.22 -20.31 7.59
CA GLY A 118 5.69 -19.38 6.57
C GLY A 118 4.95 -18.20 7.18
N PRO A 119 4.16 -17.45 6.38
CA PRO A 119 3.26 -16.41 6.87
C PRO A 119 2.34 -16.97 7.95
N ILE A 120 1.94 -16.16 8.93
CA ILE A 120 1.09 -16.65 10.03
C ILE A 120 -0.36 -16.76 9.57
N GLY A 121 -0.86 -15.76 8.87
CA GLY A 121 -2.25 -15.64 8.42
C GLY A 121 -2.58 -16.42 7.17
N SER A 122 -3.80 -16.23 6.71
CA SER A 122 -4.30 -16.77 5.45
C SER A 122 -3.62 -16.10 4.28
N THR A 123 -3.31 -16.89 3.24
CA THR A 123 -2.59 -16.42 2.05
C THR A 123 -3.24 -16.99 0.81
N ILE A 124 -3.64 -16.10 -0.12
CA ILE A 124 -4.13 -16.41 -1.47
C ILE A 124 -3.26 -15.65 -2.44
N VAL A 125 -2.78 -16.31 -3.49
CA VAL A 125 -1.93 -15.75 -4.53
C VAL A 125 -2.53 -16.08 -5.89
N GLY A 126 -3.00 -15.07 -6.63
CA GLY A 126 -3.54 -15.24 -7.97
C GLY A 126 -4.72 -16.23 -8.04
N GLY A 127 -5.59 -16.26 -7.04
CA GLY A 127 -6.71 -17.19 -6.96
C GLY A 127 -6.35 -18.61 -6.49
N GLU A 128 -5.09 -18.87 -6.13
CA GLU A 128 -4.66 -20.11 -5.52
C GLU A 128 -4.53 -19.96 -3.99
N LEU A 129 -5.11 -20.89 -3.25
CA LEU A 129 -4.98 -20.98 -1.79
C LEU A 129 -3.62 -21.57 -1.42
N TYR A 130 -2.80 -20.78 -0.72
CA TYR A 130 -1.51 -21.23 -0.20
C TYR A 130 -1.62 -21.70 1.24
N LYS A 131 -2.39 -21.00 2.07
CA LYS A 131 -2.50 -21.28 3.50
C LYS A 131 -3.78 -20.71 4.09
N THR A 132 -4.32 -21.37 5.12
CA THR A 132 -5.27 -20.74 6.04
C THR A 132 -4.66 -20.55 7.41
N ALA A 133 -5.01 -19.45 8.07
CA ALA A 133 -4.67 -19.27 9.46
C ALA A 133 -5.35 -20.36 10.30
N LYS A 134 -4.63 -20.94 11.25
CA LYS A 134 -5.31 -21.68 12.32
C LYS A 134 -6.20 -20.70 13.07
N PHE A 135 -7.33 -21.21 13.58
CA PHE A 135 -8.20 -20.45 14.47
C PHE A 135 -7.45 -19.95 15.71
N SER A 136 -6.63 -18.92 15.56
CA SER A 136 -6.18 -18.12 16.67
C SER A 136 -7.03 -16.85 16.65
N THR A 137 -7.79 -16.63 17.69
CA THR A 137 -8.44 -15.35 17.94
C THR A 137 -7.41 -14.23 17.76
N GLY A 138 -7.69 -13.28 16.85
CA GLY A 138 -6.87 -12.10 16.69
C GLY A 138 -5.89 -12.10 15.51
N TRP A 139 -5.87 -13.10 14.61
CA TRP A 139 -5.15 -12.98 13.33
C TRP A 139 -6.12 -12.61 12.24
N TYR A 140 -5.84 -11.50 11.58
CA TYR A 140 -6.70 -10.90 10.56
C TYR A 140 -6.06 -11.07 9.18
N ALA A 141 -6.79 -10.67 8.16
CA ALA A 141 -6.28 -10.59 6.80
C ALA A 141 -6.91 -9.41 6.06
N ILE A 142 -6.23 -9.00 5.00
CA ILE A 142 -6.82 -8.22 3.93
C ILE A 142 -6.96 -9.11 2.71
N GLY A 143 -8.14 -9.10 2.08
CA GLY A 143 -8.42 -9.82 0.85
C GLY A 143 -8.92 -8.90 -0.25
N VAL A 144 -8.71 -9.30 -1.50
CA VAL A 144 -9.22 -8.64 -2.71
C VAL A 144 -10.24 -9.54 -3.37
N THR A 145 -11.45 -9.03 -3.61
CA THR A 145 -12.48 -9.74 -4.37
C THR A 145 -12.22 -9.63 -5.88
N PRO A 146 -12.89 -10.46 -6.73
CA PRO A 146 -12.81 -10.32 -8.19
C PRO A 146 -13.15 -8.90 -8.70
N GLU A 147 -14.05 -8.19 -8.00
CA GLU A 147 -14.46 -6.81 -8.32
C GLU A 147 -13.48 -5.75 -7.77
N LYS A 148 -12.29 -6.16 -7.33
CA LYS A 148 -11.25 -5.31 -6.71
C LYS A 148 -11.70 -4.63 -5.41
N ARG A 149 -12.69 -5.16 -4.69
CA ARG A 149 -13.03 -4.66 -3.35
C ARG A 149 -12.04 -5.19 -2.32
N LEU A 150 -11.60 -4.31 -1.45
CA LEU A 150 -10.78 -4.67 -0.30
C LEU A 150 -11.68 -5.02 0.90
N VAL A 151 -11.32 -6.08 1.61
CA VAL A 151 -12.01 -6.53 2.82
C VAL A 151 -10.98 -6.85 3.89
N ILE A 152 -11.04 -6.13 5.01
CA ILE A 152 -10.22 -6.41 6.21
C ILE A 152 -11.10 -7.07 7.26
N GLY A 153 -10.62 -8.15 7.85
CA GLY A 153 -11.29 -8.84 8.94
C GLY A 153 -10.62 -10.15 9.29
N GLN A 154 -11.24 -10.92 10.16
CA GLN A 154 -10.78 -12.26 10.49
C GLN A 154 -11.48 -13.26 9.56
N PRO A 155 -10.76 -13.87 8.57
CA PRO A 155 -11.39 -14.81 7.67
C PRO A 155 -11.64 -16.13 8.38
N TYR A 156 -12.87 -16.59 8.32
CA TYR A 156 -13.25 -17.95 8.67
C TYR A 156 -13.34 -18.76 7.37
N THR A 157 -12.52 -19.79 7.25
CA THR A 157 -12.48 -20.63 6.04
C THR A 157 -12.98 -22.03 6.36
N THR A 158 -13.96 -22.47 5.63
CA THR A 158 -14.41 -23.87 5.64
C THR A 158 -14.04 -24.55 4.33
N TYR A 159 -13.80 -25.85 4.38
CA TYR A 159 -13.53 -26.65 3.19
C TYR A 159 -14.46 -27.83 3.17
N ARG A 160 -15.31 -27.88 2.16
CA ARG A 160 -16.10 -29.09 1.86
C ARG A 160 -15.28 -29.99 0.94
N MET A 161 -14.92 -31.15 1.41
CA MET A 161 -14.41 -32.25 0.59
C MET A 161 -15.52 -33.19 0.22
N TYR A 162 -15.55 -33.67 -1.00
CA TYR A 162 -16.48 -34.68 -1.47
C TYR A 162 -15.80 -35.73 -2.37
N SER A 163 -16.18 -36.99 -2.23
CA SER A 163 -15.90 -38.09 -3.15
C SER A 163 -17.06 -39.08 -3.10
N GLU A 164 -17.33 -39.78 -4.20
CA GLU A 164 -18.40 -40.80 -4.23
C GLU A 164 -18.22 -41.88 -3.16
N LYS A 165 -16.97 -42.28 -2.85
CA LYS A 165 -16.67 -43.31 -1.85
C LYS A 165 -16.66 -42.82 -0.41
N SER A 166 -16.09 -41.62 -0.17
CA SER A 166 -15.98 -41.10 1.18
C SER A 166 -17.20 -40.31 1.64
N GLY A 167 -18.09 -39.94 0.70
CA GLY A 167 -19.11 -38.93 0.97
C GLY A 167 -18.51 -37.54 1.27
N GLN A 168 -19.30 -36.71 1.93
CA GLN A 168 -18.88 -35.37 2.30
C GLN A 168 -18.11 -35.37 3.62
N MET A 169 -16.98 -34.65 3.65
CA MET A 169 -16.16 -34.41 4.85
C MET A 169 -15.73 -32.94 4.92
N SER A 170 -15.40 -32.46 6.12
CA SER A 170 -14.92 -31.08 6.35
C SER A 170 -13.43 -31.09 6.71
N ILE A 171 -12.61 -30.43 5.88
CA ILE A 171 -11.20 -30.19 6.15
C ILE A 171 -11.09 -28.99 7.09
N LYS A 172 -10.25 -29.07 8.13
CA LYS A 172 -10.08 -28.02 9.14
C LYS A 172 -9.08 -26.94 8.74
N GLY A 173 -8.17 -27.23 7.84
CA GLY A 173 -7.15 -26.25 7.46
C GLY A 173 -6.31 -26.70 6.27
N LEU A 174 -5.60 -25.72 5.71
CA LEU A 174 -4.68 -25.91 4.59
C LEU A 174 -3.26 -25.52 5.02
N ASN A 175 -2.30 -26.42 4.79
CA ASN A 175 -0.88 -26.16 4.99
C ASN A 175 -0.54 -25.65 6.41
N THR A 176 -1.23 -26.20 7.39
CA THR A 176 -1.01 -25.96 8.83
C THR A 176 -0.58 -27.26 9.51
N PRO A 177 0.11 -27.22 10.65
CA PRO A 177 0.42 -28.44 11.40
C PRO A 177 -0.86 -29.25 11.72
N ARG A 178 -0.82 -30.58 11.52
CA ARG A 178 -1.88 -31.48 11.96
C ARG A 178 -1.76 -31.73 13.47
N GLU A 179 -2.73 -31.28 14.24
CA GLU A 179 -2.86 -31.54 15.67
C GLU A 179 -3.78 -32.73 15.94
N SER A 180 -4.09 -32.99 17.22
CA SER A 180 -5.04 -34.03 17.58
C SER A 180 -6.44 -33.73 17.05
N ASN A 181 -7.11 -34.75 16.51
CA ASN A 181 -8.44 -34.64 15.94
C ASN A 181 -8.56 -33.67 14.74
N ASP A 182 -7.51 -33.60 13.95
CA ASP A 182 -7.47 -32.76 12.76
C ASP A 182 -7.69 -33.56 11.47
N PHE A 183 -8.18 -32.83 10.45
CA PHE A 183 -8.15 -33.18 9.05
C PHE A 183 -7.58 -32.00 8.28
N ILE A 184 -6.35 -32.14 7.78
CA ILE A 184 -5.58 -31.08 7.11
C ILE A 184 -5.32 -31.47 5.66
N LEU A 185 -5.44 -30.51 4.76
CA LEU A 185 -5.00 -30.62 3.38
C LEU A 185 -3.59 -30.01 3.27
N TYR A 186 -2.65 -30.76 2.72
CA TYR A 186 -1.33 -30.27 2.39
C TYR A 186 -1.18 -30.15 0.88
N SER A 187 -0.65 -29.04 0.39
CA SER A 187 -0.29 -28.83 -1.01
C SER A 187 1.21 -28.71 -1.18
N SER A 188 1.69 -28.76 -2.43
CA SER A 188 3.10 -28.54 -2.76
C SER A 188 3.63 -27.17 -2.32
N ARG A 189 2.76 -26.20 -2.00
CA ARG A 189 3.13 -24.90 -1.43
C ARG A 189 3.65 -25.00 0.01
N PHE A 190 3.33 -26.07 0.73
CA PHE A 190 3.82 -26.33 2.09
C PHE A 190 5.28 -26.83 2.12
N GLY A 191 5.65 -27.64 1.13
CA GLY A 191 6.97 -28.24 1.04
C GLY A 191 6.94 -29.66 0.49
N ALA A 192 8.04 -30.41 0.65
CA ALA A 192 8.20 -31.75 0.07
C ALA A 192 7.43 -32.85 0.82
N THR A 193 7.16 -32.64 2.12
CA THR A 193 6.47 -33.63 2.98
C THR A 193 5.47 -32.94 3.90
N THR A 194 4.48 -33.68 4.38
CA THR A 194 3.49 -33.19 5.36
C THR A 194 4.15 -32.83 6.70
N GLY A 195 5.29 -33.45 7.04
CA GLY A 195 5.96 -33.30 8.34
C GLY A 195 5.13 -33.76 9.53
N THR A 196 4.02 -34.47 9.29
CA THR A 196 3.17 -35.01 10.34
C THR A 196 3.84 -36.19 11.03
N THR A 197 3.46 -36.43 12.27
CA THR A 197 3.91 -37.55 13.09
C THR A 197 2.72 -38.27 13.73
N GLY A 198 2.95 -39.44 14.30
CA GLY A 198 1.93 -40.21 15.00
C GLY A 198 0.94 -40.94 14.08
N SER A 199 -0.12 -41.48 14.66
CA SER A 199 -1.15 -42.24 13.95
C SER A 199 -2.04 -41.30 13.09
N GLY A 200 -2.58 -41.88 12.01
CA GLY A 200 -3.49 -41.19 11.12
C GLY A 200 -3.68 -41.95 9.82
N VAL A 201 -4.26 -41.27 8.84
CA VAL A 201 -4.39 -41.74 7.46
C VAL A 201 -4.00 -40.58 6.54
N GLU A 202 -3.11 -40.85 5.60
CA GLU A 202 -2.72 -39.92 4.56
C GLU A 202 -2.97 -40.47 3.19
N VAL A 203 -3.62 -39.70 2.33
CA VAL A 203 -3.94 -40.05 0.95
C VAL A 203 -3.35 -38.98 0.04
N SER A 204 -2.46 -39.40 -0.85
CA SER A 204 -1.88 -38.49 -1.85
C SER A 204 -2.80 -38.37 -3.06
N ALA A 205 -2.91 -37.17 -3.58
CA ALA A 205 -3.67 -36.88 -4.79
C ALA A 205 -2.89 -35.92 -5.69
N VAL A 206 -3.15 -35.95 -6.98
CA VAL A 206 -2.57 -35.05 -7.98
C VAL A 206 -3.64 -34.13 -8.52
N GLN A 207 -3.23 -32.97 -8.98
CA GLN A 207 -4.11 -31.98 -9.60
C GLN A 207 -4.74 -32.56 -10.87
N VAL A 208 -6.01 -32.22 -11.09
CA VAL A 208 -6.69 -32.46 -12.36
C VAL A 208 -6.75 -31.17 -13.18
N ASP A 209 -6.99 -30.03 -12.50
CA ASP A 209 -7.27 -28.74 -13.12
C ASP A 209 -6.55 -27.53 -12.45
N GLY A 210 -5.32 -27.72 -11.98
CA GLY A 210 -4.49 -26.69 -11.39
C GLY A 210 -4.38 -26.72 -9.86
N GLY A 211 -3.91 -25.61 -9.26
CA GLY A 211 -3.75 -25.45 -7.80
C GLY A 211 -5.07 -25.47 -7.04
N LEU A 212 -4.99 -25.41 -5.71
CA LEU A 212 -6.20 -25.32 -4.89
C LEU A 212 -6.85 -23.95 -5.09
N LYS A 213 -7.96 -23.91 -5.81
CA LYS A 213 -8.69 -22.68 -6.14
C LYS A 213 -9.26 -22.02 -4.87
N SER A 214 -9.14 -20.71 -4.78
CA SER A 214 -9.82 -19.91 -3.75
C SER A 214 -11.31 -19.72 -4.05
N ILE A 215 -11.69 -19.83 -5.32
CA ILE A 215 -13.06 -19.68 -5.81
C ILE A 215 -13.47 -20.94 -6.59
N GLY A 216 -14.57 -21.54 -6.18
CA GLY A 216 -15.11 -22.73 -6.83
C GLY A 216 -14.48 -24.03 -6.32
N THR A 217 -14.62 -25.10 -7.09
CA THR A 217 -14.22 -26.46 -6.71
C THR A 217 -12.93 -26.86 -7.41
N THR A 218 -11.99 -27.41 -6.65
CA THR A 218 -10.78 -28.05 -7.18
C THR A 218 -10.99 -29.56 -7.23
N LYS A 219 -10.67 -30.17 -8.39
CA LYS A 219 -10.69 -31.64 -8.57
C LYS A 219 -9.27 -32.19 -8.46
N MET A 220 -9.12 -33.24 -7.68
CA MET A 220 -7.87 -33.98 -7.52
C MET A 220 -8.12 -35.48 -7.72
N ARG A 221 -7.13 -36.18 -8.26
CA ARG A 221 -7.18 -37.62 -8.45
C ARG A 221 -6.28 -38.30 -7.42
N VAL A 222 -6.82 -39.22 -6.66
CA VAL A 222 -6.05 -40.06 -5.75
C VAL A 222 -4.94 -40.78 -6.51
N SER A 223 -3.70 -40.58 -6.08
CA SER A 223 -2.50 -41.16 -6.72
C SER A 223 -1.83 -42.25 -5.89
N ALA A 224 -1.98 -42.19 -4.57
CA ALA A 224 -1.46 -43.22 -3.67
C ALA A 224 -2.23 -43.25 -2.36
N LYS A 225 -2.39 -44.43 -1.80
CA LYS A 225 -2.75 -44.60 -0.38
C LYS A 225 -1.49 -44.55 0.44
N GLY A 226 -1.53 -43.68 1.45
CA GLY A 226 -0.33 -43.32 2.16
C GLY A 226 -0.07 -44.06 3.46
N ALA A 227 0.97 -43.61 4.07
CA ALA A 227 1.38 -43.93 5.40
C ALA A 227 0.39 -43.39 6.45
N SER A 228 0.67 -43.66 7.72
CA SER A 228 -0.06 -43.04 8.83
C SER A 228 0.31 -41.57 9.01
N SER A 229 1.49 -41.19 8.56
CA SER A 229 2.06 -39.84 8.72
C SER A 229 3.31 -39.62 7.85
N GLY A 230 3.73 -38.37 7.66
CA GLY A 230 4.99 -38.00 7.03
C GLY A 230 5.08 -38.22 5.53
N SER A 231 3.95 -38.35 4.84
CA SER A 231 3.91 -38.61 3.40
C SER A 231 4.60 -37.51 2.60
N SER A 232 5.25 -37.91 1.50
CA SER A 232 5.73 -36.99 0.46
C SER A 232 4.55 -36.32 -0.21
N ILE A 233 4.64 -35.01 -0.41
CA ILE A 233 3.64 -34.24 -1.15
C ILE A 233 4.03 -34.25 -2.63
N PRO A 234 3.16 -34.73 -3.55
CA PRO A 234 3.45 -34.70 -4.97
C PRO A 234 3.75 -33.28 -5.45
N LYS A 235 4.70 -33.09 -6.38
CA LYS A 235 5.14 -31.78 -6.87
C LYS A 235 3.97 -30.90 -7.34
N ASN A 236 2.98 -31.49 -8.00
CA ASN A 236 1.75 -30.82 -8.45
C ASN A 236 0.55 -31.50 -7.79
N GLY A 237 0.54 -31.57 -6.45
CA GLY A 237 -0.50 -32.34 -5.79
C GLY A 237 -0.66 -32.01 -4.31
N PHE A 238 -1.35 -32.92 -3.67
CA PHE A 238 -1.89 -32.73 -2.33
C PHE A 238 -1.73 -34.00 -1.51
N VAL A 239 -1.79 -33.85 -0.19
CA VAL A 239 -1.99 -34.94 0.76
C VAL A 239 -3.16 -34.60 1.67
N LEU A 240 -4.16 -35.43 1.69
CA LEU A 240 -5.27 -35.44 2.63
C LEU A 240 -4.81 -36.20 3.89
N SER A 241 -4.74 -35.51 5.03
CA SER A 241 -4.10 -36.03 6.25
C SER A 241 -5.03 -35.89 7.45
N ALA A 242 -5.53 -37.00 7.99
CA ALA A 242 -6.44 -37.01 9.14
C ALA A 242 -5.99 -37.94 10.25
N ASN A 243 -6.29 -37.55 11.50
CA ASN A 243 -6.10 -38.40 12.68
C ASN A 243 -7.32 -38.47 13.61
N ALA A 244 -8.41 -37.78 13.27
CA ALA A 244 -9.67 -37.93 13.98
C ALA A 244 -10.42 -39.20 13.51
N SER A 245 -10.88 -40.01 14.44
CA SER A 245 -11.50 -41.32 14.17
C SER A 245 -12.64 -41.26 13.14
N TRP A 246 -13.45 -40.22 13.19
CA TRP A 246 -14.60 -40.03 12.27
C TRP A 246 -14.20 -39.67 10.82
N TYR A 247 -12.95 -39.30 10.55
CA TYR A 247 -12.46 -39.07 9.19
C TYR A 247 -11.70 -40.28 8.60
N LEU A 248 -11.20 -41.19 9.46
CA LEU A 248 -10.30 -42.25 9.01
C LEU A 248 -10.97 -43.19 8.04
N SER A 249 -12.20 -43.64 8.34
CA SER A 249 -12.95 -44.57 7.47
C SER A 249 -13.22 -43.96 6.08
N GLY A 250 -13.56 -42.66 6.03
CA GLY A 250 -13.78 -41.96 4.77
C GLY A 250 -12.51 -41.90 3.92
N LEU A 251 -11.35 -41.53 4.50
CA LEU A 251 -10.09 -41.53 3.76
C LEU A 251 -9.63 -42.95 3.40
N GLN A 252 -9.86 -43.94 4.25
CA GLN A 252 -9.53 -45.35 3.99
C GLN A 252 -10.36 -45.94 2.84
N SER A 253 -11.58 -45.46 2.60
CA SER A 253 -12.42 -45.92 1.50
C SER A 253 -11.93 -45.49 0.11
N LEU A 254 -11.13 -44.40 0.04
CA LEU A 254 -10.58 -43.92 -1.22
C LEU A 254 -9.59 -44.92 -1.83
N THR A 255 -9.61 -45.05 -3.15
CA THR A 255 -8.67 -45.88 -3.92
C THR A 255 -7.99 -45.05 -5.00
N VAL A 256 -6.84 -45.52 -5.47
CA VAL A 256 -6.11 -44.88 -6.58
C VAL A 256 -7.04 -44.72 -7.80
N GLY A 257 -7.08 -43.55 -8.36
CA GLY A 257 -7.93 -43.16 -9.48
C GLY A 257 -9.21 -42.40 -9.08
N ASP A 258 -9.65 -42.50 -7.82
CA ASP A 258 -10.85 -41.80 -7.35
C ASP A 258 -10.69 -40.28 -7.47
N ILE A 259 -11.79 -39.60 -7.74
CA ILE A 259 -11.83 -38.14 -7.77
C ILE A 259 -12.28 -37.63 -6.39
N VAL A 260 -11.54 -36.66 -5.91
CA VAL A 260 -11.84 -35.88 -4.71
C VAL A 260 -12.06 -34.44 -5.12
N GLU A 261 -13.13 -33.82 -4.67
CA GLU A 261 -13.48 -32.42 -4.90
C GLU A 261 -13.33 -31.66 -3.60
N VAL A 262 -12.68 -30.49 -3.66
CA VAL A 262 -12.53 -29.59 -2.52
C VAL A 262 -13.03 -28.20 -2.89
N THR A 263 -13.96 -27.67 -2.09
CA THR A 263 -14.57 -26.35 -2.26
C THR A 263 -14.34 -25.53 -0.99
N PRO A 264 -13.58 -24.44 -1.04
CA PRO A 264 -13.44 -23.49 0.07
C PRO A 264 -14.62 -22.53 0.10
N THR A 265 -14.95 -22.05 1.29
CA THR A 265 -15.87 -20.93 1.52
C THR A 265 -15.24 -20.00 2.56
N PHE A 266 -15.26 -18.71 2.29
CA PHE A 266 -14.73 -17.67 3.19
C PHE A 266 -15.85 -16.83 3.74
N THR A 267 -15.87 -16.65 5.06
CA THR A 267 -16.71 -15.63 5.69
C THR A 267 -15.86 -14.65 6.48
N VAL A 268 -16.21 -13.37 6.40
CA VAL A 268 -15.60 -12.30 7.18
C VAL A 268 -16.72 -11.50 7.82
N ASN A 269 -16.70 -11.39 9.15
CA ASN A 269 -17.74 -10.71 9.93
C ASN A 269 -19.17 -11.26 9.70
N GLY A 270 -19.29 -12.54 9.30
CA GLY A 270 -20.56 -13.20 9.03
C GLY A 270 -21.02 -13.16 7.57
N ASP A 271 -20.39 -12.34 6.73
CA ASP A 271 -20.69 -12.27 5.30
C ASP A 271 -19.76 -13.19 4.50
N GLU A 272 -20.30 -13.81 3.43
CA GLU A 272 -19.52 -14.65 2.52
C GLU A 272 -18.85 -13.82 1.44
N TYR A 273 -17.59 -14.13 1.17
CA TYR A 273 -16.77 -13.46 0.17
C TYR A 273 -16.03 -14.45 -0.74
N GLN A 274 -15.74 -14.00 -1.94
CA GLN A 274 -14.78 -14.62 -2.85
C GLN A 274 -13.52 -13.77 -2.91
N PHE A 275 -12.33 -14.40 -2.77
CA PHE A 275 -11.06 -13.69 -2.79
C PHE A 275 -10.13 -14.24 -3.86
N VAL A 276 -9.47 -13.32 -4.58
CA VAL A 276 -8.42 -13.65 -5.57
C VAL A 276 -7.02 -13.42 -5.03
N GLU A 277 -6.86 -12.49 -4.06
CA GLU A 277 -5.62 -12.20 -3.35
C GLU A 277 -5.94 -12.08 -1.85
N MET A 278 -5.02 -12.53 -1.00
CA MET A 278 -5.16 -12.38 0.46
C MET A 278 -3.80 -12.44 1.14
N SER A 279 -3.59 -11.59 2.12
CA SER A 279 -2.46 -11.66 3.04
C SER A 279 -2.90 -11.44 4.48
N GLY A 280 -2.31 -12.20 5.39
CA GLY A 280 -2.49 -12.00 6.82
C GLY A 280 -1.88 -10.69 7.31
N GLY A 281 -2.27 -10.33 8.53
CA GLY A 281 -1.74 -9.19 9.29
C GLY A 281 -2.38 -9.12 10.67
N ALA A 282 -1.79 -8.34 11.55
CA ALA A 282 -2.33 -8.20 12.91
C ALA A 282 -1.69 -7.02 13.67
N PRO A 283 -2.47 -6.30 14.46
CA PRO A 283 -3.93 -6.31 14.57
C PRO A 283 -4.61 -5.40 13.51
N ILE A 284 -5.96 -5.37 13.49
CA ILE A 284 -6.70 -4.25 12.92
C ILE A 284 -6.39 -3.02 13.78
N ILE A 285 -5.93 -1.94 13.16
CA ILE A 285 -5.54 -0.71 13.86
C ILE A 285 -6.56 0.42 13.67
N LEU A 286 -7.34 0.35 12.59
CA LEU A 286 -8.40 1.31 12.27
C LEU A 286 -9.61 0.56 11.74
N SER A 287 -10.81 0.86 12.23
CA SER A 287 -12.06 0.33 11.71
C SER A 287 -13.17 1.35 11.76
N LYS A 288 -13.85 1.55 10.62
CA LYS A 288 -14.90 2.56 10.42
C LYS A 288 -14.47 3.98 10.85
N GLY A 289 -13.21 4.33 10.57
CA GLY A 289 -12.60 5.60 10.96
C GLY A 289 -12.27 5.72 12.45
N VAL A 290 -12.40 4.64 13.24
CA VAL A 290 -12.11 4.63 14.68
C VAL A 290 -10.81 3.87 14.94
N ILE A 291 -9.86 4.53 15.62
CA ILE A 291 -8.61 3.92 16.07
C ILE A 291 -8.92 2.83 17.08
N GLN A 292 -8.42 1.61 16.80
CA GLN A 292 -8.69 0.45 17.63
C GLN A 292 -7.78 0.39 18.86
N ASN A 293 -8.30 -0.13 19.96
CA ASN A 293 -7.45 -0.41 21.12
C ASN A 293 -6.64 -1.69 20.86
N THR A 294 -5.34 -1.54 20.72
CA THR A 294 -4.38 -2.62 20.51
C THR A 294 -3.59 -2.98 21.78
N ASP A 295 -3.95 -2.39 22.92
CA ASP A 295 -3.29 -2.65 24.19
C ASP A 295 -3.50 -4.11 24.61
N GLY A 296 -2.41 -4.80 24.95
CA GLY A 296 -2.43 -6.22 25.32
C GLY A 296 -2.45 -7.22 24.15
N TYR A 297 -2.54 -6.74 22.89
CA TYR A 297 -2.49 -7.64 21.73
C TYR A 297 -1.10 -8.23 21.51
N LEU A 298 -0.09 -7.38 21.36
CA LEU A 298 1.33 -7.73 21.32
C LEU A 298 2.10 -6.57 21.96
N ASP A 299 2.86 -6.83 23.02
CA ASP A 299 3.54 -5.76 23.79
C ASP A 299 4.47 -4.87 22.96
N HIS A 300 5.14 -5.45 21.95
CA HIS A 300 6.04 -4.69 21.08
C HIS A 300 5.31 -3.66 20.19
N LEU A 301 3.97 -3.74 20.03
CA LEU A 301 3.20 -2.78 19.25
C LEU A 301 3.10 -1.41 19.92
N LYS A 302 3.30 -1.32 21.23
CA LYS A 302 3.39 -0.06 21.98
C LYS A 302 4.71 0.66 21.75
N LEU A 303 5.76 -0.07 21.39
CA LEU A 303 7.10 0.48 21.21
C LEU A 303 7.20 1.24 19.91
N ARG A 304 7.99 2.31 19.89
CA ARG A 304 8.37 2.99 18.67
C ARG A 304 9.33 2.13 17.87
N ARG A 305 8.88 1.73 16.68
CA ARG A 305 9.59 0.87 15.73
C ARG A 305 9.22 1.26 14.32
N PRO A 306 9.98 0.86 13.30
CA PRO A 306 9.49 0.88 11.93
C PRO A 306 8.19 0.09 11.82
N ARG A 307 7.25 0.58 11.01
CA ARG A 307 5.94 -0.05 10.84
C ARG A 307 5.57 -0.12 9.37
N THR A 308 4.76 -1.13 9.06
CA THR A 308 4.10 -1.28 7.76
C THR A 308 2.62 -1.48 8.01
N ALA A 309 1.78 -0.81 7.23
CA ALA A 309 0.33 -0.94 7.29
C ALA A 309 -0.28 -0.90 5.89
N ILE A 310 -1.46 -1.49 5.77
CA ILE A 310 -2.34 -1.39 4.62
C ILE A 310 -3.72 -0.93 5.07
N GLY A 311 -4.40 -0.14 4.24
CA GLY A 311 -5.76 0.30 4.53
C GLY A 311 -6.47 0.79 3.28
N TYR A 312 -7.73 1.17 3.45
CA TYR A 312 -8.54 1.73 2.38
C TYR A 312 -9.54 2.78 2.92
N ASP A 313 -10.02 3.61 2.03
CA ASP A 313 -10.97 4.68 2.32
C ASP A 313 -12.40 4.14 2.57
N THR A 314 -13.32 5.03 2.91
CA THR A 314 -14.74 4.66 3.17
C THR A 314 -15.45 4.06 1.96
N THR A 315 -14.97 4.33 0.75
CA THR A 315 -15.55 3.81 -0.49
C THR A 315 -15.00 2.44 -0.88
N GLY A 316 -13.84 2.06 -0.31
CA GLY A 316 -13.07 0.86 -0.70
C GLY A 316 -12.44 0.97 -2.09
N THR A 317 -12.38 2.18 -2.66
CA THR A 317 -11.82 2.43 -4.00
C THR A 317 -10.39 2.95 -3.96
N LYS A 318 -9.91 3.44 -2.82
CA LYS A 318 -8.54 3.91 -2.64
C LYS A 318 -7.82 3.07 -1.62
N MET A 319 -6.78 2.39 -2.06
CA MET A 319 -5.88 1.61 -1.20
C MET A 319 -4.68 2.46 -0.78
N VAL A 320 -4.29 2.34 0.48
CA VAL A 320 -3.08 2.96 1.04
C VAL A 320 -2.13 1.87 1.52
N LEU A 321 -0.87 1.93 1.06
CA LEU A 321 0.26 1.22 1.65
C LEU A 321 1.09 2.26 2.40
N LEU A 322 1.45 2.01 3.66
CA LEU A 322 2.17 2.98 4.47
C LEU A 322 3.33 2.31 5.22
N VAL A 323 4.49 2.94 5.18
CA VAL A 323 5.68 2.55 5.96
C VAL A 323 6.16 3.75 6.76
N VAL A 324 6.52 3.52 8.01
CA VAL A 324 7.18 4.50 8.89
C VAL A 324 8.58 4.01 9.20
N ASP A 325 9.58 4.84 8.94
CA ASP A 325 10.95 4.57 9.37
C ASP A 325 11.12 4.67 10.89
N GLY A 326 12.18 4.07 11.41
CA GLY A 326 12.49 4.12 12.84
C GLY A 326 13.81 3.46 13.21
N ASP A 327 14.05 3.33 14.52
CA ASP A 327 15.23 2.69 15.11
C ASP A 327 16.56 3.45 14.91
N ALA A 328 17.66 2.81 15.31
CA ALA A 328 18.96 3.45 15.48
C ALA A 328 19.56 4.03 14.19
N LEU A 329 19.30 3.41 13.03
CA LEU A 329 19.82 3.87 11.73
C LEU A 329 19.14 5.16 11.26
N ASN A 330 17.92 5.42 11.74
CA ASN A 330 17.13 6.60 11.43
C ASN A 330 17.16 7.65 12.55
N LYS A 331 18.12 7.54 13.48
CA LYS A 331 18.23 8.43 14.64
C LYS A 331 18.33 9.90 14.20
N GLY A 332 17.40 10.70 14.71
CA GLY A 332 17.30 12.13 14.37
C GLY A 332 16.47 12.44 13.13
N VAL A 333 16.12 11.44 12.32
CA VAL A 333 15.21 11.55 11.16
C VAL A 333 13.83 10.99 11.51
N SER A 334 13.76 9.76 12.01
CA SER A 334 12.51 9.10 12.36
C SER A 334 12.66 8.24 13.61
N ALA A 335 11.80 8.46 14.58
CA ALA A 335 11.79 7.70 15.84
C ALA A 335 10.95 6.40 15.75
N GLY A 336 10.29 6.17 14.63
CA GLY A 336 9.28 5.13 14.52
C GLY A 336 8.00 5.45 15.29
N CYS A 337 7.03 4.54 15.25
CA CYS A 337 5.75 4.76 15.91
C CYS A 337 5.20 3.49 16.59
N GLY A 338 4.30 3.66 17.54
CA GLY A 338 3.42 2.62 18.05
C GLY A 338 2.20 2.44 17.16
N SER A 339 1.41 1.39 17.43
CA SER A 339 0.22 1.06 16.62
C SER A 339 -0.86 2.15 16.63
N LYS A 340 -1.03 2.89 17.71
CA LYS A 340 -2.02 3.98 17.80
C LYS A 340 -1.61 5.19 16.95
N ASP A 341 -0.30 5.53 16.92
CA ASP A 341 0.22 6.58 16.03
C ASP A 341 0.09 6.14 14.56
N LEU A 342 0.41 4.86 14.26
CA LEU A 342 0.25 4.28 12.94
C LEU A 342 -1.21 4.37 12.45
N ALA A 343 -2.16 4.03 13.31
CA ALA A 343 -3.59 4.16 13.00
C ALA A 343 -4.01 5.61 12.74
N ALA A 344 -3.49 6.55 13.54
CA ALA A 344 -3.74 7.98 13.34
C ALA A 344 -3.15 8.50 12.02
N MET A 345 -1.97 8.01 11.59
CA MET A 345 -1.39 8.30 10.28
C MET A 345 -2.26 7.73 9.15
N MET A 346 -2.74 6.48 9.28
CA MET A 346 -3.65 5.89 8.29
C MET A 346 -4.95 6.69 8.16
N LEU A 347 -5.50 7.17 9.28
CA LEU A 347 -6.66 8.05 9.27
C LEU A 347 -6.34 9.40 8.59
N ALA A 348 -5.18 9.99 8.88
CA ALA A 348 -4.76 11.27 8.30
C ALA A 348 -4.59 11.21 6.78
N VAL A 349 -4.20 10.06 6.23
CA VAL A 349 -4.10 9.83 4.78
C VAL A 349 -5.39 9.34 4.13
N GLY A 350 -6.51 9.33 4.90
CA GLY A 350 -7.87 9.10 4.38
C GLY A 350 -8.40 7.67 4.49
N CYS A 351 -7.73 6.78 5.23
CA CYS A 351 -8.26 5.44 5.47
C CYS A 351 -9.43 5.45 6.46
N SER A 352 -10.38 4.55 6.25
CA SER A 352 -11.42 4.18 7.22
C SER A 352 -11.17 2.82 7.87
N GLU A 353 -10.45 1.93 7.15
CA GLU A 353 -10.05 0.61 7.61
C GLU A 353 -8.55 0.47 7.46
N ALA A 354 -7.85 -0.11 8.45
CA ALA A 354 -6.43 -0.40 8.33
C ALA A 354 -5.99 -1.60 9.17
N LEU A 355 -5.05 -2.35 8.59
CA LEU A 355 -4.43 -3.55 9.13
C LEU A 355 -2.93 -3.32 9.28
N ASN A 356 -2.37 -3.67 10.45
CA ASN A 356 -0.93 -3.68 10.66
C ASN A 356 -0.30 -4.91 10.00
N PHE A 357 0.77 -4.69 9.24
CA PHE A 357 1.64 -5.71 8.69
C PHE A 357 2.91 -5.90 9.56
N ASP A 358 3.82 -6.79 9.16
CA ASP A 358 5.08 -6.98 9.86
C ASP A 358 5.93 -5.71 9.83
N GLY A 359 6.49 -5.38 10.97
CA GLY A 359 7.25 -4.16 11.20
C GLY A 359 8.75 -4.40 11.46
N GLY A 360 9.40 -3.41 12.08
CA GLY A 360 10.82 -3.47 12.38
C GLY A 360 11.67 -3.61 11.11
N GLY A 361 12.65 -4.50 11.12
CA GLY A 361 13.54 -4.73 9.98
C GLY A 361 12.85 -5.27 8.72
N SER A 362 11.59 -5.74 8.81
CA SER A 362 10.80 -6.17 7.65
C SER A 362 10.22 -5.01 6.87
N SER A 363 10.03 -3.84 7.50
CA SER A 363 9.40 -2.67 6.88
C SER A 363 10.14 -2.22 5.63
N THR A 364 9.48 -2.34 4.48
CA THR A 364 10.04 -2.00 3.17
C THR A 364 8.96 -1.40 2.29
N MET A 365 9.20 -0.17 1.79
CA MET A 365 8.42 0.47 0.72
C MET A 365 9.25 0.43 -0.56
N TYR A 366 8.74 -0.21 -1.60
CA TYR A 366 9.42 -0.39 -2.88
C TYR A 366 8.60 0.20 -4.04
N THR A 367 9.30 0.81 -4.98
CA THR A 367 8.76 1.14 -6.30
C THR A 367 9.75 0.71 -7.39
N SER A 368 9.28 0.25 -8.54
CA SER A 368 10.15 -0.35 -9.57
C SER A 368 11.17 0.65 -10.14
N ALA A 369 10.75 1.91 -10.34
CA ALA A 369 11.60 2.92 -10.97
C ALA A 369 12.53 3.64 -9.98
N LEU A 370 12.14 3.74 -8.70
CA LEU A 370 12.89 4.50 -7.70
C LEU A 370 13.55 3.59 -6.63
N GLY A 371 13.33 2.28 -6.71
CA GLY A 371 13.87 1.32 -5.75
C GLY A 371 13.19 1.36 -4.39
N VAL A 372 13.93 0.99 -3.35
CA VAL A 372 13.47 1.04 -1.95
C VAL A 372 13.47 2.48 -1.48
N GLN A 373 12.36 2.91 -0.89
CA GLN A 373 12.15 4.31 -0.52
C GLN A 373 12.54 4.62 0.93
N ASN A 374 12.33 3.67 1.82
CA ASN A 374 12.63 3.81 3.24
C ASN A 374 14.04 3.28 3.59
N VAL A 375 14.50 3.54 4.82
CA VAL A 375 15.79 3.05 5.33
C VAL A 375 15.55 1.84 6.24
N PRO A 376 15.90 0.62 5.78
CA PRO A 376 15.71 -0.59 6.58
C PRO A 376 16.49 -0.57 7.89
N SER A 377 15.83 -0.84 9.02
CA SER A 377 16.44 -0.73 10.35
C SER A 377 17.49 -1.80 10.68
N ASP A 378 17.54 -2.91 9.92
CA ASP A 378 18.54 -3.97 10.08
C ASP A 378 19.89 -3.65 9.39
N GLY A 379 20.04 -2.47 8.78
CA GLY A 379 21.22 -2.10 7.97
C GLY A 379 21.20 -2.70 6.57
N GLY A 380 20.19 -3.45 6.22
CA GLY A 380 19.94 -4.05 4.91
C GLY A 380 18.54 -4.61 4.82
N LEU A 381 18.10 -4.99 3.62
CA LEU A 381 16.76 -5.53 3.40
C LEU A 381 16.60 -6.91 4.04
N ARG A 382 15.62 -7.05 4.92
CA ARG A 382 15.24 -8.35 5.47
C ARG A 382 14.51 -9.18 4.43
N LYS A 383 14.86 -10.47 4.36
CA LYS A 383 14.08 -11.45 3.60
C LYS A 383 12.82 -11.80 4.37
N VAL A 384 11.66 -11.59 3.75
CA VAL A 384 10.33 -11.82 4.30
C VAL A 384 9.61 -12.94 3.54
N ARG A 385 8.50 -13.45 4.08
CA ARG A 385 7.78 -14.57 3.48
C ARG A 385 6.82 -14.15 2.38
N ASN A 386 6.21 -12.99 2.51
CA ASN A 386 5.26 -12.47 1.54
C ASN A 386 5.31 -10.94 1.46
N GLY A 387 4.73 -10.42 0.37
CA GLY A 387 4.58 -9.01 0.10
C GLY A 387 3.26 -8.74 -0.61
N TRP A 388 2.85 -7.47 -0.56
CA TRP A 388 1.66 -6.94 -1.19
C TRP A 388 2.05 -5.90 -2.23
N PHE A 389 1.56 -6.05 -3.46
CA PHE A 389 2.03 -5.29 -4.61
C PHE A 389 0.89 -4.68 -5.41
N VAL A 390 1.17 -3.54 -6.01
CA VAL A 390 0.36 -2.90 -7.05
C VAL A 390 1.04 -3.17 -8.38
N THR A 391 0.26 -3.64 -9.34
CA THR A 391 0.75 -4.06 -10.67
C THR A 391 -0.13 -3.50 -11.78
N THR A 392 0.37 -3.56 -12.99
CA THR A 392 -0.40 -3.30 -14.20
C THR A 392 -0.10 -4.36 -15.28
N PRO A 393 -1.14 -4.88 -15.96
CA PRO A 393 -0.93 -5.69 -17.16
C PRO A 393 -0.46 -4.85 -18.36
N ASN A 394 -0.68 -3.53 -18.30
CA ASN A 394 -0.30 -2.61 -19.36
C ASN A 394 1.12 -2.09 -19.17
N ARG A 395 2.10 -2.68 -19.85
CA ARG A 395 3.50 -2.24 -19.79
C ARG A 395 3.72 -0.93 -20.53
N GLY A 396 2.92 -0.65 -21.57
CA GLY A 396 3.23 0.39 -22.52
C GLY A 396 4.61 0.17 -23.19
N ASP A 397 5.07 1.16 -23.90
CA ASP A 397 6.44 1.23 -24.37
C ASP A 397 7.35 1.98 -23.39
N LYS A 398 8.61 2.20 -23.75
CA LYS A 398 9.55 3.00 -22.97
C LYS A 398 9.64 4.46 -23.44
N VAL A 399 8.75 4.87 -24.34
CA VAL A 399 8.71 6.24 -24.87
C VAL A 399 8.13 7.15 -23.80
N VAL A 400 8.80 8.27 -23.55
CA VAL A 400 8.30 9.28 -22.61
C VAL A 400 7.16 10.06 -23.27
N ALA A 401 5.95 9.89 -22.75
CA ALA A 401 4.73 10.56 -23.18
C ALA A 401 4.35 11.76 -22.29
N SER A 402 4.86 11.82 -21.06
CA SER A 402 4.72 12.98 -20.18
C SER A 402 5.92 13.10 -19.24
N ILE A 403 6.16 14.33 -18.74
CA ILE A 403 7.26 14.60 -17.80
C ILE A 403 6.73 15.27 -16.53
N ARG A 404 7.45 15.09 -15.40
CA ARG A 404 7.19 15.76 -14.12
C ARG A 404 8.50 16.02 -13.37
N PHE A 405 8.52 17.05 -12.55
CA PHE A 405 9.60 17.24 -11.58
C PHE A 405 9.56 16.14 -10.51
N ALA A 406 10.74 15.71 -10.06
CA ALA A 406 10.86 14.79 -8.94
C ALA A 406 10.49 15.46 -7.61
N ASP A 407 10.75 16.75 -7.50
CA ASP A 407 10.36 17.58 -6.36
C ASP A 407 8.88 17.96 -6.49
N TYR A 408 8.14 17.89 -5.40
CA TYR A 408 6.76 18.37 -5.30
C TYR A 408 6.74 19.90 -5.21
N VAL A 409 7.54 20.43 -4.30
CA VAL A 409 7.88 21.85 -4.14
C VAL A 409 9.36 21.93 -3.82
N LYS A 410 10.11 22.77 -4.51
CA LYS A 410 11.52 22.96 -4.20
C LYS A 410 11.70 24.17 -3.28
N LYS A 411 12.27 23.92 -2.09
CA LYS A 411 12.72 24.96 -1.17
C LYS A 411 14.18 25.27 -1.47
N VAL A 412 14.52 26.55 -1.56
CA VAL A 412 15.88 27.01 -1.92
C VAL A 412 16.35 28.10 -0.98
N GLU A 413 17.64 28.09 -0.70
CA GLU A 413 18.33 29.23 -0.07
C GLU A 413 18.72 30.28 -1.12
N LYS A 414 19.00 31.50 -0.67
CA LYS A 414 19.52 32.56 -1.55
C LYS A 414 20.83 32.10 -2.19
N ASP A 415 20.94 32.31 -3.51
CA ASP A 415 22.09 31.93 -4.34
C ASP A 415 22.32 30.41 -4.47
N GLU A 416 21.41 29.57 -3.97
CA GLU A 416 21.45 28.12 -4.21
C GLU A 416 21.31 27.81 -5.70
N VAL A 417 22.14 26.89 -6.20
CA VAL A 417 22.01 26.34 -7.56
C VAL A 417 21.17 25.09 -7.51
N TYR A 418 19.97 25.19 -8.06
CA TYR A 418 19.04 24.05 -8.15
C TYR A 418 19.14 23.40 -9.53
N THR A 419 19.46 22.10 -9.55
CA THR A 419 19.47 21.24 -10.74
C THR A 419 18.33 20.23 -10.60
N PRO A 420 17.18 20.44 -11.26
CA PRO A 420 16.04 19.58 -11.12
C PRO A 420 16.26 18.19 -11.73
N VAL A 421 15.67 17.18 -11.11
CA VAL A 421 15.48 15.86 -11.69
C VAL A 421 14.10 15.80 -12.32
N ILE A 422 14.04 15.38 -13.58
CA ILE A 422 12.80 15.23 -14.33
C ILE A 422 12.50 13.74 -14.53
N TYR A 423 11.29 13.34 -14.18
CA TYR A 423 10.75 12.01 -14.39
C TYR A 423 9.98 11.94 -15.70
N GLY A 424 10.15 10.83 -16.43
CA GLY A 424 9.45 10.53 -17.67
C GLY A 424 8.50 9.35 -17.51
N TYR A 425 7.27 9.54 -17.95
CA TYR A 425 6.20 8.54 -17.89
C TYR A 425 5.78 8.16 -19.30
N ASN A 426 5.49 6.89 -19.53
CA ASN A 426 4.91 6.43 -20.79
C ASN A 426 3.39 6.70 -20.85
N GLU A 427 2.75 6.33 -21.97
CA GLU A 427 1.30 6.50 -22.14
C GLU A 427 0.45 5.69 -21.14
N ALA A 428 1.01 4.56 -20.63
CA ALA A 428 0.35 3.77 -19.58
C ALA A 428 0.47 4.39 -18.18
N GLY A 429 1.18 5.52 -18.03
CA GLY A 429 1.40 6.18 -16.73
C GLY A 429 2.49 5.53 -15.87
N LEU A 430 3.27 4.58 -16.42
CA LEU A 430 4.42 4.01 -15.74
C LEU A 430 5.60 4.99 -15.79
N LEU A 431 6.29 5.15 -14.66
CA LEU A 431 7.55 5.87 -14.59
C LEU A 431 8.64 5.03 -15.29
N VAL A 432 9.03 5.43 -16.50
CA VAL A 432 9.98 4.70 -17.37
C VAL A 432 11.37 5.32 -17.41
N ASP A 433 11.50 6.59 -17.03
CA ASP A 433 12.78 7.30 -16.92
C ASP A 433 12.79 8.18 -15.67
N ALA A 434 13.62 7.81 -14.69
CA ALA A 434 13.77 8.54 -13.45
C ALA A 434 14.76 9.72 -13.54
N ASN A 435 15.31 10.01 -14.71
CA ASN A 435 16.27 11.11 -14.91
C ASN A 435 16.37 11.55 -16.37
N VAL A 436 15.23 11.99 -16.92
CA VAL A 436 15.11 12.50 -18.30
C VAL A 436 16.18 13.55 -18.58
N LYS A 437 16.77 13.49 -19.76
CA LYS A 437 17.80 14.41 -20.25
C LYS A 437 17.30 15.18 -21.48
N GLY A 438 17.99 16.26 -21.82
CA GLY A 438 17.71 17.04 -23.03
C GLY A 438 16.52 18.02 -22.90
N PHE A 439 16.02 18.24 -21.70
CA PHE A 439 15.02 19.28 -21.44
C PHE A 439 15.68 20.66 -21.34
N THR A 440 14.89 21.70 -21.55
CA THR A 440 15.23 23.10 -21.28
C THR A 440 14.43 23.62 -20.10
N LEU A 441 14.97 24.62 -19.40
CA LEU A 441 14.29 25.31 -18.31
C LEU A 441 13.82 26.70 -18.73
N SER A 442 12.72 27.16 -18.14
CA SER A 442 12.26 28.55 -18.19
C SER A 442 11.66 28.96 -16.85
N CYS A 443 11.88 30.21 -16.46
CA CYS A 443 11.33 30.78 -15.23
C CYS A 443 11.18 32.28 -15.35
N PRO A 444 10.39 32.94 -14.48
CA PRO A 444 10.39 34.39 -14.33
C PRO A 444 11.78 34.91 -13.86
N PRO A 445 12.22 36.09 -14.28
CA PRO A 445 13.51 36.67 -13.86
C PRO A 445 13.66 36.82 -12.34
N GLU A 446 12.56 36.96 -11.64
CA GLU A 446 12.50 37.09 -10.19
C GLU A 446 12.89 35.79 -9.45
N LEU A 447 12.75 34.63 -10.09
CA LEU A 447 13.17 33.35 -9.51
C LEU A 447 14.68 33.22 -9.51
N GLY A 448 15.35 33.61 -10.60
CA GLY A 448 16.79 33.43 -10.72
C GLY A 448 17.31 33.42 -12.14
N GLU A 449 18.56 33.02 -12.29
CA GLU A 449 19.29 32.93 -13.57
C GLU A 449 19.45 31.47 -13.97
N ILE A 450 19.05 31.14 -15.19
CA ILE A 450 19.19 29.77 -15.76
C ILE A 450 20.58 29.62 -16.40
N ASP A 451 21.26 28.54 -16.03
CA ASP A 451 22.51 28.08 -16.67
C ASP A 451 22.34 26.61 -17.06
N GLY A 452 22.13 26.37 -18.36
CA GLY A 452 21.86 25.05 -18.90
C GLY A 452 20.61 24.39 -18.31
N THR A 453 20.80 23.33 -17.52
CA THR A 453 19.72 22.59 -16.83
C THR A 453 19.63 22.92 -15.34
N SER A 454 20.22 24.02 -14.91
CA SER A 454 20.22 24.49 -13.52
C SER A 454 19.69 25.92 -13.44
N VAL A 455 19.25 26.31 -12.25
CA VAL A 455 18.84 27.70 -11.97
C VAL A 455 19.50 28.16 -10.67
N LYS A 456 20.18 29.31 -10.71
CA LYS A 456 20.67 29.99 -9.52
C LYS A 456 19.53 30.83 -8.94
N CYS A 457 19.02 30.46 -7.77
CA CYS A 457 17.80 30.98 -7.19
C CYS A 457 18.04 32.22 -6.32
N TYR A 458 17.16 33.22 -6.41
CA TYR A 458 17.23 34.42 -5.58
C TYR A 458 16.53 34.27 -4.23
N ALA A 459 15.65 33.27 -4.07
CA ALA A 459 14.91 32.97 -2.85
C ALA A 459 14.11 34.16 -2.27
N ASN A 460 13.54 35.00 -3.15
CA ASN A 460 12.82 36.24 -2.78
C ASN A 460 11.30 36.12 -2.93
N GLY A 461 10.78 34.90 -3.20
CA GLY A 461 9.35 34.61 -3.38
C GLY A 461 9.13 33.23 -3.92
N THR A 462 7.86 32.89 -4.11
CA THR A 462 7.43 31.62 -4.73
C THR A 462 7.16 31.82 -6.21
N TYR A 463 7.86 31.09 -7.05
CA TYR A 463 7.77 31.20 -8.52
C TYR A 463 7.71 29.82 -9.18
N ALA A 464 7.19 29.79 -10.40
CA ALA A 464 7.13 28.59 -11.20
C ALA A 464 8.43 28.38 -11.99
N LEU A 465 9.03 27.19 -11.89
CA LEU A 465 10.08 26.72 -12.79
C LEU A 465 9.46 25.70 -13.75
N THR A 466 9.63 25.92 -15.04
CA THR A 466 9.08 25.02 -16.08
C THR A 466 10.21 24.29 -16.81
N ALA A 467 10.06 22.98 -16.97
CA ALA A 467 10.88 22.14 -17.84
C ALA A 467 10.12 21.81 -19.13
N THR A 468 10.83 21.84 -20.27
CA THR A 468 10.27 21.52 -21.59
C THR A 468 11.14 20.50 -22.30
N LEU A 469 10.53 19.41 -22.78
CA LEU A 469 11.16 18.35 -23.59
C LEU A 469 10.33 18.16 -24.87
N GLY A 470 10.78 18.73 -25.99
CA GLY A 470 9.97 18.76 -27.22
C GLY A 470 8.64 19.48 -26.99
N SER A 471 7.52 18.76 -27.13
CA SER A 471 6.16 19.29 -26.85
C SER A 471 5.71 19.07 -25.40
N LEU A 472 6.49 18.33 -24.58
CA LEU A 472 6.13 17.99 -23.21
C LEU A 472 6.60 19.09 -22.25
N THR A 473 5.75 19.46 -21.29
CA THR A 473 6.06 20.46 -20.27
C THR A 473 5.70 19.96 -18.88
N ALA A 474 6.49 20.40 -17.89
CA ALA A 474 6.19 20.21 -16.47
C ALA A 474 6.56 21.49 -15.71
N THR A 475 5.90 21.69 -14.56
CA THR A 475 6.13 22.89 -13.73
C THR A 475 6.25 22.49 -12.25
N VAL A 476 7.16 23.14 -11.53
CA VAL A 476 7.33 23.00 -10.08
C VAL A 476 7.34 24.38 -9.43
N ALA A 477 6.80 24.48 -8.22
CA ALA A 477 6.94 25.67 -7.40
C ALA A 477 8.33 25.69 -6.74
N VAL A 478 9.05 26.78 -6.86
CA VAL A 478 10.32 27.05 -6.15
C VAL A 478 10.08 28.19 -5.18
N GLN A 479 10.40 27.97 -3.90
CA GLN A 479 10.15 28.93 -2.82
C GLN A 479 11.33 29.03 -1.85
N PRO A 480 11.46 30.11 -1.06
CA PRO A 480 12.50 30.20 -0.04
C PRO A 480 12.45 29.06 0.97
N ALA A 481 13.60 28.52 1.37
CA ALA A 481 13.71 27.48 2.39
C ALA A 481 13.47 28.02 3.80
N SER A 482 13.93 29.20 4.10
CA SER A 482 13.58 29.98 5.29
C SER A 482 12.28 30.72 5.00
N GLY A 483 11.16 30.01 5.09
CA GLY A 483 9.86 30.64 5.09
C GLY A 483 9.50 31.13 6.49
N ASP A 484 10.16 32.14 7.00
CA ASP A 484 9.40 33.26 7.43
C ASP A 484 8.74 33.80 6.14
N SER A 485 7.45 33.54 5.99
CA SER A 485 6.63 34.36 5.13
C SER A 485 6.98 35.80 5.59
N GLY A 486 7.82 36.48 4.81
CA GLY A 486 8.10 37.88 5.01
C GLY A 486 6.88 38.74 4.67
N VAL A 487 5.81 38.48 5.33
CA VAL A 487 5.05 39.50 5.99
C VAL A 487 5.98 39.91 7.14
N ASP A 488 6.90 40.88 6.89
CA ASP A 488 7.28 41.79 7.93
C ASP A 488 6.08 41.88 8.86
N ASN A 489 6.32 41.76 10.18
CA ASN A 489 5.44 42.33 11.16
C ASN A 489 5.33 43.84 10.83
N ALA A 490 4.68 44.17 9.71
CA ALA A 490 4.02 45.40 9.51
C ALA A 490 3.12 45.45 10.73
N LEU A 491 3.56 46.23 11.70
CA LEU A 491 2.91 46.55 12.95
C LEU A 491 1.42 46.24 12.76
N VAL A 492 0.97 45.10 13.32
CA VAL A 492 -0.44 44.76 13.27
C VAL A 492 -1.06 45.89 14.03
N ASP A 493 -1.69 46.80 13.30
CA ASP A 493 -2.49 47.82 13.90
C ASP A 493 -3.67 47.09 14.54
N ASP A 494 -3.46 46.67 15.79
CA ASP A 494 -4.47 45.93 16.57
C ASP A 494 -5.74 46.79 16.75
N ASP A 495 -5.68 48.09 16.43
CA ASP A 495 -6.80 49.01 16.42
C ASP A 495 -7.54 49.07 15.07
N ALA A 496 -7.06 48.38 14.03
CA ALA A 496 -7.75 48.34 12.74
C ALA A 496 -9.12 47.64 12.86
N PRO A 497 -10.19 48.22 12.26
CA PRO A 497 -11.52 47.63 12.33
C PRO A 497 -11.56 46.24 11.73
N VAL A 498 -12.25 45.33 12.42
CA VAL A 498 -12.50 43.96 11.93
C VAL A 498 -13.63 43.97 10.90
N GLU A 499 -13.35 43.48 9.72
CA GLU A 499 -14.35 43.29 8.67
C GLU A 499 -14.58 41.80 8.43
N TYR A 500 -15.84 41.41 8.19
CA TYR A 500 -16.25 40.05 7.87
C TYR A 500 -16.76 39.97 6.43
N PHE A 501 -16.39 38.90 5.74
CA PHE A 501 -16.85 38.60 4.40
C PHE A 501 -17.41 37.17 4.36
N ASN A 502 -18.48 36.96 3.63
CA ASN A 502 -18.96 35.59 3.39
C ASN A 502 -18.02 34.83 2.43
N MET A 503 -18.28 33.55 2.21
CA MET A 503 -17.46 32.71 1.34
C MET A 503 -17.51 33.11 -0.15
N GLN A 504 -18.41 34.02 -0.54
CA GLN A 504 -18.52 34.62 -1.88
C GLN A 504 -17.76 35.98 -1.97
N GLY A 505 -17.09 36.38 -0.87
CA GLY A 505 -16.31 37.63 -0.83
C GLY A 505 -17.16 38.89 -0.58
N MET A 506 -18.44 38.79 -0.27
CA MET A 506 -19.30 39.93 0.07
C MET A 506 -19.12 40.30 1.54
N LYS A 507 -18.97 41.62 1.81
CA LYS A 507 -18.87 42.15 3.17
C LYS A 507 -20.16 41.90 3.98
N VAL A 508 -20.00 41.45 5.22
CA VAL A 508 -21.09 41.16 6.16
C VAL A 508 -20.93 42.03 7.39
N GLU A 509 -21.85 42.96 7.62
CA GLU A 509 -21.75 43.90 8.74
C GLU A 509 -22.11 43.26 10.10
N ASN A 510 -23.01 42.28 10.13
CA ASN A 510 -23.45 41.57 11.34
C ASN A 510 -23.34 40.05 11.11
N PRO A 511 -22.17 39.43 11.30
CA PRO A 511 -21.99 38.01 11.05
C PRO A 511 -22.81 37.21 12.09
N GLN A 512 -23.71 36.36 11.59
CA GLN A 512 -24.43 35.36 12.37
C GLN A 512 -23.57 34.11 12.56
N CYS A 513 -24.09 33.08 13.25
CA CYS A 513 -23.41 31.81 13.36
C CYS A 513 -23.06 31.27 11.95
N GLY A 514 -21.77 31.00 11.68
CA GLY A 514 -21.29 30.58 10.38
C GLY A 514 -19.79 30.74 10.16
N ILE A 515 -19.36 30.44 8.93
CA ILE A 515 -17.96 30.55 8.51
C ILE A 515 -17.79 31.81 7.66
N TYR A 516 -16.83 32.65 8.05
CA TYR A 516 -16.53 33.92 7.41
C TYR A 516 -15.03 34.08 7.15
N ILE A 517 -14.68 34.95 6.22
CA ILE A 517 -13.33 35.50 6.07
C ILE A 517 -13.29 36.77 6.92
N MET A 518 -12.47 36.80 7.94
CA MET A 518 -12.22 37.98 8.77
C MET A 518 -10.98 38.71 8.28
N ARG A 519 -11.10 40.01 8.07
CA ARG A 519 -9.96 40.92 7.76
C ARG A 519 -9.78 41.94 8.86
N ARG A 520 -8.55 42.11 9.33
CA ARG A 520 -8.14 43.21 10.21
C ARG A 520 -6.86 43.85 9.64
N GLY A 521 -6.97 45.04 9.10
CA GLY A 521 -5.86 45.65 8.37
C GLY A 521 -5.43 44.77 7.17
N THR A 522 -4.19 44.34 7.17
CA THR A 522 -3.63 43.45 6.15
C THR A 522 -3.83 41.94 6.47
N LYS A 523 -4.18 41.62 7.73
CA LYS A 523 -4.38 40.24 8.15
C LYS A 523 -5.75 39.71 7.70
N VAL A 524 -5.74 38.55 7.04
CA VAL A 524 -6.95 37.84 6.59
C VAL A 524 -6.93 36.42 7.15
N GLU A 525 -8.01 36.01 7.83
CA GLU A 525 -8.13 34.64 8.35
C GLU A 525 -9.56 34.09 8.19
N LYS A 526 -9.69 32.79 8.08
CA LYS A 526 -10.99 32.11 8.12
C LYS A 526 -11.45 31.95 9.57
N ARG A 527 -12.63 32.42 9.90
CA ARG A 527 -13.15 32.38 11.28
C ARG A 527 -14.54 31.76 11.36
N VAL A 528 -14.72 30.92 12.36
CA VAL A 528 -16.05 30.41 12.73
C VAL A 528 -16.63 31.35 13.78
N VAL A 529 -17.76 31.95 13.49
CA VAL A 529 -18.51 32.76 14.45
C VAL A 529 -19.56 31.83 15.10
N ASN A 530 -19.40 31.61 16.39
CA ASN A 530 -20.37 30.88 17.23
C ASN A 530 -21.07 31.91 18.14
N ARG A 531 -22.37 31.82 18.30
CA ARG A 531 -23.06 32.56 19.36
C ARG A 531 -23.13 31.70 20.59
#